data_8cf147ca8e7d6fa5ec47afd24836d54b
#
_entry.id   8cf147ca8e7d6fa5ec47afd24836d54b
#
_cell.length_a   1.000
_cell.length_b   1.000
_cell.length_c   1.000
_cell.angle_alpha   90.00
_cell.angle_beta   90.00
_cell.angle_gamma   90.00
#
_symmetry.space_group_name_H-M   'P 1'
#
loop_
_entity.id
_entity.type
_entity.pdbx_description
1 polymer ?
#
loop_
_entity_poly.entity_id
_entity_poly.type
_entity_poly.pdbx_seq_one_letter_code
_entity_poly.pdbx_strand_id
1 'polypeptide(L)'
;SNKDKKILDENLSNVDATIFGLGTLKAHQSTYLVKVHCENGAIKISKNQPISIVASNSKKFSKDWSYFKQPVKRWLISSNKNKKLENIDFEKEIYYKNTWRETLLSIKKSGINRLALLGGAKLINSFIKEDLIDEIKITIAPRIIGGKYTWIPTEQTNKIFNLKQLWKIQSIKELDENEIHIHYTRKVEDH
;
A
#
# COMPACT_ATOMS: atom_id res chain seq x y z
N SER A 1 9.82 -2.29 -15.38
CA SER A 1 9.43 -2.32 -16.81
C SER A 1 8.11 -1.59 -17.06
N ASN A 2 7.72 -1.41 -18.31
CA ASN A 2 6.43 -0.80 -18.66
C ASN A 2 5.25 -1.75 -18.39
N LYS A 3 5.46 -3.05 -18.56
CA LYS A 3 4.44 -4.06 -18.19
C LYS A 3 4.18 -4.10 -16.69
N ASP A 4 5.21 -3.98 -15.86
CA ASP A 4 5.04 -3.88 -14.41
C ASP A 4 4.21 -2.66 -14.01
N LYS A 5 4.51 -1.49 -14.59
CA LYS A 5 3.72 -0.27 -14.36
C LYS A 5 2.26 -0.44 -14.78
N LYS A 6 1.99 -1.10 -15.93
CA LYS A 6 0.63 -1.39 -16.39
C LYS A 6 -0.11 -2.30 -15.42
N ILE A 7 0.55 -3.36 -14.93
CA ILE A 7 -0.03 -4.26 -13.92
C ILE A 7 -0.33 -3.49 -12.62
N LEU A 8 0.55 -2.59 -12.20
CA LEU A 8 0.32 -1.75 -11.04
C LEU A 8 -0.90 -0.84 -11.24
N ASP A 9 -1.02 -0.18 -12.40
CA ASP A 9 -2.18 0.64 -12.76
C ASP A 9 -3.48 -0.18 -12.72
N GLU A 10 -3.49 -1.37 -13.33
CA GLU A 10 -4.63 -2.30 -13.32
C GLU A 10 -5.02 -2.72 -11.89
N ASN A 11 -4.03 -3.05 -11.06
CA ASN A 11 -4.28 -3.44 -9.67
C ASN A 11 -4.85 -2.30 -8.85
N LEU A 12 -4.29 -1.09 -8.98
CA LEU A 12 -4.69 0.06 -8.19
C LEU A 12 -6.00 0.70 -8.69
N SER A 13 -6.37 0.50 -9.96
CA SER A 13 -7.69 0.91 -10.46
C SER A 13 -8.85 0.11 -9.87
N ASN A 14 -8.55 -1.08 -9.32
CA ASN A 14 -9.53 -2.00 -8.73
C ASN A 14 -9.64 -1.93 -7.20
N VAL A 15 -9.01 -0.94 -6.56
CA VAL A 15 -9.10 -0.74 -5.12
C VAL A 15 -9.75 0.60 -4.76
N ASP A 16 -10.41 0.66 -3.62
CA ASP A 16 -11.05 1.89 -3.14
C ASP A 16 -10.03 2.85 -2.54
N ALA A 17 -8.97 2.31 -1.94
CA ALA A 17 -7.93 3.11 -1.30
C ALA A 17 -6.56 2.43 -1.33
N THR A 18 -5.53 3.26 -1.20
CA THR A 18 -4.15 2.83 -0.96
C THR A 18 -3.70 3.29 0.43
N ILE A 19 -2.86 2.52 1.10
CA ILE A 19 -2.28 2.90 2.40
C ILE A 19 -0.76 2.72 2.42
N PHE A 20 -0.06 3.71 2.98
CA PHE A 20 1.38 3.66 3.18
C PHE A 20 1.80 4.49 4.41
N GLY A 21 3.01 4.23 4.88
CA GLY A 21 3.54 4.92 6.06
C GLY A 21 4.17 6.28 5.75
N LEU A 22 4.28 7.14 6.78
CA LEU A 22 4.95 8.46 6.67
C LEU A 22 6.38 8.34 6.12
N GLY A 23 7.11 7.27 6.44
CA GLY A 23 8.47 7.06 5.90
C GLY A 23 8.48 7.00 4.38
N THR A 24 7.54 6.26 3.80
CA THR A 24 7.33 6.18 2.34
C THR A 24 6.95 7.53 1.76
N LEU A 25 6.03 8.26 2.41
CA LEU A 25 5.66 9.61 1.98
C LEU A 25 6.85 10.58 2.00
N LYS A 26 7.67 10.54 3.04
CA LYS A 26 8.88 11.39 3.13
C LYS A 26 9.89 11.08 2.04
N ALA A 27 10.07 9.80 1.70
CA ALA A 27 11.02 9.38 0.67
C ALA A 27 10.60 9.82 -0.74
N HIS A 28 9.30 9.74 -1.05
CA HIS A 28 8.79 10.00 -2.39
C HIS A 28 8.13 11.39 -2.54
N GLN A 29 7.69 11.99 -1.45
CA GLN A 29 6.95 13.26 -1.40
C GLN A 29 5.70 13.29 -2.30
N SER A 30 5.20 12.12 -2.68
CA SER A 30 4.08 11.91 -3.59
C SER A 30 3.43 10.55 -3.33
N THR A 31 2.23 10.35 -3.89
CA THR A 31 1.64 9.01 -4.05
C THR A 31 1.63 8.60 -5.51
N TYR A 32 1.50 7.31 -5.76
CA TYR A 32 1.32 6.81 -7.11
C TYR A 32 -0.03 7.29 -7.67
N LEU A 33 -0.01 7.80 -8.90
CA LEU A 33 -1.22 8.17 -9.65
C LEU A 33 -1.51 7.07 -10.67
N VAL A 34 -2.66 6.45 -10.52
CA VAL A 34 -3.15 5.43 -11.46
C VAL A 34 -3.34 6.03 -12.84
N LYS A 35 -2.91 5.30 -13.85
CA LYS A 35 -2.98 5.71 -15.25
C LYS A 35 -3.90 4.81 -16.05
N VAL A 36 -4.49 5.36 -17.08
CA VAL A 36 -5.27 4.63 -18.08
C VAL A 36 -4.43 4.51 -19.35
N HIS A 37 -4.28 3.29 -19.81
CA HIS A 37 -3.59 2.97 -21.07
C HIS A 37 -4.65 2.90 -22.18
N CYS A 38 -4.66 3.89 -23.07
CA CYS A 38 -5.60 3.97 -24.18
C CYS A 38 -5.20 3.06 -25.33
N GLU A 39 -6.16 2.61 -26.14
CA GLU A 39 -5.91 1.75 -27.32
C GLU A 39 -4.96 2.38 -28.34
N ASN A 40 -4.97 3.69 -28.46
CA ASN A 40 -4.04 4.45 -29.33
C ASN A 40 -2.62 4.58 -28.75
N GLY A 41 -2.29 3.87 -27.66
CA GLY A 41 -0.99 3.92 -26.99
C GLY A 41 -0.78 5.12 -26.05
N ALA A 42 -1.73 6.06 -25.98
CA ALA A 42 -1.63 7.19 -25.06
C ALA A 42 -1.82 6.74 -23.60
N ILE A 43 -1.05 7.34 -22.69
CA ILE A 43 -1.15 7.09 -21.26
C ILE A 43 -1.62 8.39 -20.59
N LYS A 44 -2.73 8.31 -19.85
CA LYS A 44 -3.33 9.45 -19.17
C LYS A 44 -3.53 9.14 -17.68
N ILE A 45 -3.45 10.17 -16.83
CA ILE A 45 -3.82 10.03 -15.41
C ILE A 45 -5.33 9.71 -15.35
N SER A 46 -5.68 8.66 -14.62
CA SER A 46 -7.08 8.28 -14.39
C SER A 46 -7.81 9.39 -13.64
N LYS A 47 -9.03 9.67 -14.03
CA LYS A 47 -9.91 10.58 -13.29
C LYS A 47 -10.35 9.97 -11.95
N ASN A 48 -10.46 8.64 -11.90
CA ASN A 48 -10.82 7.89 -10.71
C ASN A 48 -9.55 7.40 -10.02
N GLN A 49 -9.10 8.16 -9.02
CA GLN A 49 -7.96 7.77 -8.18
C GLN A 49 -8.45 7.10 -6.90
N PRO A 50 -7.78 6.04 -6.41
CA PRO A 50 -8.06 5.50 -5.09
C PRO A 50 -7.77 6.57 -4.01
N ILE A 51 -8.49 6.50 -2.90
CA ILE A 51 -8.22 7.36 -1.75
C ILE A 51 -6.82 7.04 -1.23
N SER A 52 -6.00 8.07 -1.04
CA SER A 52 -4.65 7.92 -0.52
C SER A 52 -4.65 8.07 1.00
N ILE A 53 -4.32 6.99 1.72
CA ILE A 53 -4.31 6.96 3.18
C ILE A 53 -2.87 6.93 3.68
N VAL A 54 -2.52 7.89 4.52
CA VAL A 54 -1.22 7.94 5.20
C VAL A 54 -1.36 7.47 6.64
N ALA A 55 -0.56 6.46 7.03
CA ALA A 55 -0.47 6.02 8.43
C ALA A 55 0.68 6.76 9.12
N SER A 56 0.37 7.62 10.10
CA SER A 56 1.37 8.42 10.80
C SER A 56 0.91 8.89 12.18
N ASN A 57 1.76 8.70 13.17
CA ASN A 57 1.60 9.32 14.49
C ASN A 57 2.13 10.76 14.54
N SER A 58 2.99 11.13 13.59
CA SER A 58 3.42 12.50 13.40
C SER A 58 2.40 13.23 12.54
N LYS A 59 1.96 14.39 12.99
CA LYS A 59 1.10 15.31 12.22
C LYS A 59 1.90 16.44 11.56
N LYS A 60 3.23 16.28 11.48
CA LYS A 60 4.13 17.22 10.80
C LYS A 60 4.34 16.76 9.36
N PHE A 61 3.83 17.51 8.43
CA PHE A 61 3.98 17.31 6.99
C PHE A 61 4.46 18.63 6.37
N SER A 62 5.21 18.55 5.28
CA SER A 62 5.53 19.75 4.49
C SER A 62 4.44 19.97 3.44
N LYS A 63 3.93 21.19 3.37
CA LYS A 63 2.96 21.60 2.34
C LYS A 63 3.58 21.62 0.94
N ASP A 64 4.91 21.70 0.86
CA ASP A 64 5.63 21.75 -0.41
C ASP A 64 5.69 20.40 -1.11
N TRP A 65 5.40 19.30 -0.40
CA TRP A 65 5.38 17.99 -1.02
C TRP A 65 4.36 17.94 -2.14
N SER A 66 4.77 17.39 -3.28
CA SER A 66 3.89 17.20 -4.44
C SER A 66 2.63 16.40 -4.11
N TYR A 67 2.68 15.56 -3.08
CA TYR A 67 1.54 14.81 -2.54
C TYR A 67 0.30 15.70 -2.31
N PHE A 68 0.47 16.90 -1.74
CA PHE A 68 -0.64 17.81 -1.45
C PHE A 68 -1.15 18.57 -2.69
N LYS A 69 -0.44 18.48 -3.81
CA LYS A 69 -0.82 19.07 -5.11
C LYS A 69 -1.44 18.03 -6.06
N GLN A 70 -1.35 16.73 -5.71
CA GLN A 70 -1.88 15.66 -6.54
C GLN A 70 -3.41 15.58 -6.46
N PRO A 71 -4.11 15.16 -7.56
CA PRO A 71 -5.56 15.09 -7.63
C PRO A 71 -6.09 13.80 -6.96
N VAL A 72 -5.84 13.63 -5.67
CA VAL A 72 -6.27 12.46 -4.88
C VAL A 72 -6.97 12.91 -3.61
N LYS A 73 -7.97 12.16 -3.17
CA LYS A 73 -8.52 12.30 -1.82
C LYS A 73 -7.51 11.77 -0.81
N ARG A 74 -7.29 12.50 0.28
CA ARG A 74 -6.26 12.21 1.27
C ARG A 74 -6.88 11.96 2.63
N TRP A 75 -6.60 10.79 3.21
CA TRP A 75 -6.98 10.47 4.58
C TRP A 75 -5.75 10.23 5.44
N LEU A 76 -5.85 10.49 6.73
CA LEU A 76 -4.80 10.24 7.71
C LEU A 76 -5.28 9.21 8.72
N ILE A 77 -4.42 8.23 9.04
CA ILE A 77 -4.60 7.37 10.21
C ILE A 77 -3.56 7.76 11.26
N SER A 78 -4.02 8.10 12.46
CA SER A 78 -3.15 8.52 13.56
C SER A 78 -3.66 8.02 14.89
N SER A 79 -2.76 7.60 15.79
CA SER A 79 -3.08 7.28 17.18
C SER A 79 -3.13 8.54 18.08
N ASN A 80 -2.66 9.68 17.61
CA ASN A 80 -2.56 10.90 18.40
C ASN A 80 -3.81 11.76 18.26
N LYS A 81 -4.73 11.66 19.24
CA LYS A 81 -5.96 12.46 19.30
C LYS A 81 -5.73 13.93 19.63
N ASN A 82 -4.68 14.24 20.38
CA ASN A 82 -4.51 15.55 21.02
C ASN A 82 -3.81 16.57 20.13
N LYS A 83 -3.27 16.15 19.01
CA LYS A 83 -2.55 17.04 18.09
C LYS A 83 -3.44 17.40 16.92
N LYS A 84 -3.86 18.66 16.85
CA LYS A 84 -4.57 19.16 15.67
C LYS A 84 -3.66 19.11 14.44
N LEU A 85 -4.24 18.73 13.30
CA LEU A 85 -3.60 18.90 12.00
C LEU A 85 -3.51 20.42 11.73
N GLU A 86 -2.30 20.97 11.74
CA GLU A 86 -2.10 22.37 11.40
C GLU A 86 -2.12 22.53 9.89
N ASN A 87 -3.20 23.11 9.36
CA ASN A 87 -3.29 23.62 7.98
C ASN A 87 -2.84 22.65 6.87
N ILE A 88 -3.23 21.39 6.93
CA ILE A 88 -2.87 20.37 5.93
C ILE A 88 -4.14 19.68 5.43
N ASP A 89 -4.25 19.56 4.10
CA ASP A 89 -5.43 19.07 3.39
C ASP A 89 -5.59 17.54 3.47
N PHE A 90 -5.94 17.03 4.64
CA PHE A 90 -6.54 15.71 4.77
C PHE A 90 -8.05 15.84 4.92
N GLU A 91 -8.81 15.22 4.02
CA GLU A 91 -10.28 15.28 4.03
C GLU A 91 -10.88 14.50 5.20
N LYS A 92 -10.16 13.50 5.71
CA LYS A 92 -10.60 12.66 6.83
C LYS A 92 -9.43 12.22 7.68
N GLU A 93 -9.63 12.24 8.99
CA GLU A 93 -8.74 11.60 9.95
C GLU A 93 -9.47 10.40 10.56
N ILE A 94 -8.82 9.22 10.52
CA ILE A 94 -9.27 7.99 11.17
C ILE A 94 -8.35 7.77 12.36
N TYR A 95 -8.95 7.59 13.51
CA TYR A 95 -8.20 7.27 14.70
C TYR A 95 -7.73 5.81 14.67
N TYR A 96 -6.41 5.59 14.77
CA TYR A 96 -5.86 4.25 14.97
C TYR A 96 -6.31 3.74 16.33
N LYS A 97 -6.95 2.59 16.33
CA LYS A 97 -7.37 1.89 17.54
C LYS A 97 -6.22 1.04 18.09
N ASN A 98 -6.51 0.16 19.01
CA ASN A 98 -5.48 -0.68 19.62
C ASN A 98 -4.85 -1.68 18.63
N THR A 99 -5.57 -2.02 17.57
CA THR A 99 -5.15 -2.98 16.54
C THR A 99 -5.44 -2.44 15.14
N TRP A 100 -4.74 -2.97 14.14
CA TRP A 100 -5.04 -2.72 12.73
C TRP A 100 -6.38 -3.33 12.33
N ARG A 101 -6.74 -4.51 12.89
CA ARG A 101 -8.04 -5.15 12.66
C ARG A 101 -9.20 -4.20 12.98
N GLU A 102 -9.20 -3.59 14.16
CA GLU A 102 -10.24 -2.63 14.55
C GLU A 102 -10.21 -1.36 13.71
N THR A 103 -9.01 -0.91 13.32
CA THR A 103 -8.83 0.27 12.47
C THR A 103 -9.38 0.00 11.07
N LEU A 104 -9.12 -1.18 10.50
CA LEU A 104 -9.66 -1.60 9.21
C LEU A 104 -11.18 -1.72 9.22
N LEU A 105 -11.80 -2.16 10.32
CA LEU A 105 -13.26 -2.13 10.46
C LEU A 105 -13.82 -0.70 10.40
N SER A 106 -13.09 0.28 10.93
CA SER A 106 -13.49 1.70 10.83
C SER A 106 -13.33 2.24 9.40
N ILE A 107 -12.29 1.81 8.70
CA ILE A 107 -12.07 2.11 7.27
C ILE A 107 -13.19 1.50 6.43
N LYS A 108 -13.55 0.23 6.68
CA LYS A 108 -14.67 -0.46 6.00
C LYS A 108 -16.00 0.25 6.20
N LYS A 109 -16.31 0.70 7.42
CA LYS A 109 -17.50 1.51 7.72
C LYS A 109 -17.53 2.85 6.98
N SER A 110 -16.40 3.30 6.47
CA SER A 110 -16.27 4.51 5.64
C SER A 110 -16.40 4.23 4.14
N GLY A 111 -16.80 3.01 3.76
CA GLY A 111 -17.06 2.62 2.37
C GLY A 111 -15.86 2.01 1.65
N ILE A 112 -14.72 1.76 2.33
CA ILE A 112 -13.53 1.14 1.73
C ILE A 112 -13.59 -0.37 1.94
N ASN A 113 -13.75 -1.13 0.88
CA ASN A 113 -13.80 -2.60 0.90
C ASN A 113 -12.51 -3.24 0.39
N ARG A 114 -11.81 -2.57 -0.53
CA ARG A 114 -10.54 -3.03 -1.11
C ARG A 114 -9.45 -2.00 -0.81
N LEU A 115 -8.43 -2.44 -0.10
CA LEU A 115 -7.32 -1.60 0.35
C LEU A 115 -5.99 -2.19 -0.16
N ALA A 116 -5.21 -1.40 -0.89
CA ALA A 116 -3.86 -1.79 -1.29
C ALA A 116 -2.83 -1.20 -0.32
N LEU A 117 -2.01 -2.09 0.26
CA LEU A 117 -0.90 -1.72 1.13
C LEU A 117 0.37 -1.53 0.28
N LEU A 118 0.77 -0.29 0.05
CA LEU A 118 1.88 0.07 -0.84
C LEU A 118 3.26 0.12 -0.15
N GLY A 119 3.30 -0.09 1.15
CA GLY A 119 4.57 -0.15 1.86
C GLY A 119 4.65 0.86 3.03
N GLY A 120 5.78 1.01 3.43
CA GLY A 120 6.93 0.83 4.15
C GLY A 120 7.00 -0.43 5.01
N ALA A 121 8.21 -0.97 5.16
CA ALA A 121 8.47 -2.24 5.82
C ALA A 121 7.81 -2.39 7.21
N LYS A 122 7.83 -1.34 8.04
CA LYS A 122 7.21 -1.36 9.37
C LYS A 122 5.70 -1.52 9.31
N LEU A 123 5.04 -0.87 8.34
CA LEU A 123 3.59 -0.96 8.18
C LEU A 123 3.21 -2.36 7.65
N ILE A 124 3.89 -2.85 6.63
CA ILE A 124 3.70 -4.21 6.11
C ILE A 124 3.85 -5.24 7.23
N ASN A 125 4.92 -5.14 8.03
CA ASN A 125 5.17 -6.04 9.15
C ASN A 125 4.04 -6.02 10.18
N SER A 126 3.45 -4.86 10.48
CA SER A 126 2.33 -4.76 11.42
C SER A 126 1.06 -5.44 10.90
N PHE A 127 0.80 -5.37 9.59
CA PHE A 127 -0.32 -6.08 8.96
C PHE A 127 -0.10 -7.59 8.92
N ILE A 128 1.14 -8.03 8.62
CA ILE A 128 1.50 -9.45 8.64
C ILE A 128 1.34 -10.04 10.06
N LYS A 129 1.80 -9.32 11.08
CA LYS A 129 1.69 -9.77 12.49
C LYS A 129 0.24 -9.99 12.95
N GLU A 130 -0.68 -9.17 12.47
CA GLU A 130 -2.10 -9.28 12.79
C GLU A 130 -2.88 -10.14 11.80
N ASP A 131 -2.17 -10.76 10.85
CA ASP A 131 -2.75 -11.65 9.86
C ASP A 131 -3.84 -10.98 9.01
N LEU A 132 -3.52 -9.84 8.41
CA LEU A 132 -4.46 -8.98 7.70
C LEU A 132 -4.18 -8.86 6.20
N ILE A 133 -3.30 -9.69 5.65
CA ILE A 133 -2.98 -9.70 4.22
C ILE A 133 -3.74 -10.84 3.54
N ASP A 134 -4.54 -10.54 2.55
CA ASP A 134 -5.31 -11.52 1.77
C ASP A 134 -4.60 -11.92 0.47
N GLU A 135 -3.91 -10.95 -0.14
CA GLU A 135 -3.18 -11.13 -1.41
C GLU A 135 -1.80 -10.47 -1.34
N ILE A 136 -0.82 -11.08 -1.99
CA ILE A 136 0.52 -10.52 -2.16
C ILE A 136 0.85 -10.53 -3.65
N LYS A 137 1.24 -9.36 -4.18
CA LYS A 137 1.69 -9.18 -5.55
C LYS A 137 3.12 -8.65 -5.54
N ILE A 138 4.03 -9.41 -6.12
CA ILE A 138 5.47 -9.12 -6.11
C ILE A 138 5.99 -9.16 -7.53
N THR A 139 6.76 -8.14 -7.91
CA THR A 139 7.57 -8.18 -9.12
C THR A 139 9.04 -8.36 -8.73
N ILE A 140 9.66 -9.37 -9.30
CA ILE A 140 11.07 -9.71 -9.09
C ILE A 140 11.84 -9.27 -10.34
N ALA A 141 12.75 -8.31 -10.14
CA ALA A 141 13.68 -7.90 -11.18
C ALA A 141 14.95 -8.80 -11.15
N PRO A 142 15.58 -9.10 -12.30
CA PRO A 142 16.77 -9.96 -12.39
C PRO A 142 18.03 -9.18 -11.97
N ARG A 143 18.03 -8.62 -10.76
CA ARG A 143 19.12 -7.82 -10.22
C ARG A 143 19.44 -8.26 -8.79
N ILE A 144 20.71 -8.55 -8.54
CA ILE A 144 21.20 -8.84 -7.19
C ILE A 144 21.70 -7.52 -6.60
N ILE A 145 20.92 -6.96 -5.68
CA ILE A 145 21.20 -5.63 -5.10
C ILE A 145 21.69 -5.88 -3.69
N GLY A 146 22.00 -6.61 -3.02
CA GLY A 146 22.42 -6.64 -1.62
C GLY A 146 22.02 -5.38 -0.82
N GLY A 147 22.19 -5.37 0.45
CA GLY A 147 21.97 -4.21 1.31
C GLY A 147 21.24 -4.52 2.62
N LYS A 148 21.20 -3.50 3.50
CA LYS A 148 20.62 -3.60 4.85
C LYS A 148 19.10 -3.36 4.89
N TYR A 149 18.49 -2.97 3.79
CA TYR A 149 17.06 -2.67 3.74
C TYR A 149 16.29 -3.86 3.17
N THR A 150 15.35 -4.36 3.94
CA THR A 150 14.44 -5.44 3.56
C THR A 150 13.01 -4.92 3.52
N TRP A 151 12.15 -5.57 2.74
CA TRP A 151 10.72 -5.25 2.70
C TRP A 151 9.98 -5.67 3.99
N ILE A 152 10.57 -6.58 4.78
CA ILE A 152 10.15 -6.93 6.14
C ILE A 152 11.36 -6.80 7.06
N PRO A 153 11.26 -6.11 8.23
CA PRO A 153 12.36 -6.00 9.18
C PRO A 153 12.82 -7.37 9.71
N THR A 154 14.11 -7.66 9.61
CA THR A 154 14.69 -8.96 9.97
C THR A 154 14.64 -9.29 11.46
N GLU A 155 14.71 -8.29 12.34
CA GLU A 155 14.73 -8.47 13.80
C GLU A 155 13.46 -9.11 14.39
N GLN A 156 12.41 -9.25 13.59
CA GLN A 156 11.10 -9.75 14.03
C GLN A 156 10.64 -10.98 13.26
N THR A 157 11.45 -11.48 12.33
CA THR A 157 11.04 -12.58 11.43
C THR A 157 10.87 -13.91 12.14
N ASN A 158 11.65 -14.21 13.17
CA ASN A 158 11.60 -15.49 13.87
C ASN A 158 10.25 -15.78 14.57
N LYS A 159 9.45 -14.75 14.86
CA LYS A 159 8.08 -14.91 15.43
C LYS A 159 6.98 -14.93 14.38
N ILE A 160 7.25 -14.40 13.18
CA ILE A 160 6.27 -14.25 12.09
C ILE A 160 6.18 -15.53 11.25
N PHE A 161 7.28 -16.27 11.09
CA PHE A 161 7.33 -17.47 10.24
C PHE A 161 6.72 -18.74 10.86
N ASN A 162 6.25 -18.69 12.10
CA ASN A 162 5.35 -19.73 12.63
C ASN A 162 3.91 -19.59 12.09
N LEU A 163 3.67 -18.68 11.16
CA LEU A 163 2.39 -18.60 10.48
C LEU A 163 2.21 -19.84 9.61
N LYS A 164 1.36 -20.74 10.03
CA LYS A 164 0.88 -21.90 9.27
C LYS A 164 0.17 -21.54 7.96
N GLN A 165 0.27 -20.27 7.53
CA GLN A 165 -0.43 -19.75 6.38
C GLN A 165 0.29 -20.18 5.11
N LEU A 166 -0.34 -21.11 4.45
CA LEU A 166 0.06 -21.51 3.11
C LEU A 166 -0.51 -20.51 2.12
N TRP A 167 0.37 -19.87 1.39
CA TRP A 167 0.02 -19.05 0.25
C TRP A 167 -0.13 -19.93 -0.99
N LYS A 168 -1.17 -19.69 -1.78
CA LYS A 168 -1.38 -20.32 -3.08
C LYS A 168 -0.91 -19.39 -4.16
N ILE A 169 -0.11 -19.88 -5.09
CA ILE A 169 0.21 -19.15 -6.32
C ILE A 169 -1.05 -19.06 -7.16
N GLN A 170 -1.54 -17.86 -7.39
CA GLN A 170 -2.67 -17.59 -8.25
C GLN A 170 -2.23 -17.42 -9.70
N SER A 171 -1.11 -16.73 -9.92
CA SER A 171 -0.53 -16.58 -11.25
C SER A 171 0.96 -16.22 -11.18
N ILE A 172 1.67 -16.60 -12.23
CA ILE A 172 3.05 -16.16 -12.52
C ILE A 172 3.02 -15.60 -13.93
N LYS A 173 3.59 -14.42 -14.14
CA LYS A 173 3.69 -13.77 -15.44
C LYS A 173 5.11 -13.30 -15.67
N GLU A 174 5.68 -13.66 -16.80
CA GLU A 174 6.90 -13.06 -17.30
C GLU A 174 6.59 -11.68 -17.87
N LEU A 175 7.39 -10.71 -17.52
CA LEU A 175 7.27 -9.32 -17.95
C LEU A 175 8.45 -8.95 -18.86
N ASP A 176 8.46 -7.70 -19.33
CA ASP A 176 9.60 -7.14 -20.04
C ASP A 176 10.83 -7.06 -19.12
N GLU A 177 12.01 -6.96 -19.69
CA GLU A 177 13.28 -6.83 -18.96
C GLU A 177 13.60 -8.05 -18.07
N ASN A 178 13.06 -9.23 -18.40
CA ASN A 178 13.20 -10.49 -17.66
C ASN A 178 12.66 -10.41 -16.21
N GLU A 179 11.72 -9.53 -15.95
CA GLU A 179 11.03 -9.46 -14.66
C GLU A 179 9.96 -10.56 -14.56
N ILE A 180 9.69 -11.02 -13.34
CA ILE A 180 8.64 -11.99 -13.03
C ILE A 180 7.65 -11.35 -12.06
N HIS A 181 6.37 -11.33 -12.43
CA HIS A 181 5.28 -10.93 -11.53
C HIS A 181 4.60 -12.16 -10.94
N ILE A 182 4.52 -12.22 -9.63
CA ILE A 182 3.89 -13.32 -8.89
C ILE A 182 2.73 -12.76 -8.09
N HIS A 183 1.58 -13.42 -8.22
CA HIS A 183 0.39 -13.15 -7.42
C HIS A 183 0.11 -14.35 -6.50
N TYR A 184 0.14 -14.09 -5.20
CA TYR A 184 -0.24 -15.04 -4.17
C TYR A 184 -1.57 -14.65 -3.56
N THR A 185 -2.40 -15.65 -3.29
CA THR A 185 -3.61 -15.52 -2.48
C THR A 185 -3.51 -16.40 -1.24
N ARG A 186 -4.20 -16.01 -0.20
CA ARG A 186 -4.30 -16.83 1.00
C ARG A 186 -5.04 -18.14 0.68
N LYS A 187 -4.53 -19.29 1.16
CA LYS A 187 -5.33 -20.51 1.17
C LYS A 187 -6.46 -20.36 2.19
N VAL A 188 -7.68 -20.47 1.73
CA VAL A 188 -8.81 -20.70 2.63
C VAL A 188 -8.77 -22.21 2.93
N GLU A 189 -8.61 -22.59 4.19
CA GLU A 189 -8.86 -23.98 4.60
C GLU A 189 -10.37 -24.21 4.48
N ASP A 190 -10.78 -25.09 3.58
CA ASP A 190 -12.15 -25.58 3.53
C ASP A 190 -12.38 -26.36 4.83
N HIS A 191 -13.20 -25.82 5.71
CA HIS A 191 -13.67 -26.47 6.94
C HIS A 191 -14.87 -27.36 6.65
#